data_24f8a748e27311494b3019155704f2de
#
_entry.id   24f8a748e27311494b3019155704f2de
#
_cell.length_a   1.000
_cell.length_b   1.000
_cell.length_c   1.000
_cell.angle_alpha   90.00
_cell.angle_beta   90.00
_cell.angle_gamma   90.00
#
_symmetry.space_group_name_H-M   'P 1'
#
loop_
_entity.id
_entity.type
_entity.pdbx_description
1 polymer ?
#
loop_
_entity_poly.entity_id
_entity_poly.type
_entity_poly.pdbx_seq_one_letter_code
_entity_poly.pdbx_strand_id
1 'polypeptide(L)'
;IEFTLMPIALHHFGKAGLYGALANMLAIPLTTFVIMPVEALALLLDLVGLGAPFWWLCGVAIEALIDVAHGVADTPGAVALFPRSGGHVFALFVIGGLWLFLLRTRGRWLGLIPVAIATLLAALQPAPDLLVTGDGQHLALSAPDGALVVLRRNAGDYALQSLSESAAFHGQPIAIEDWPGARCNADFCSLILRDQRVLIGRSRERIPERDLAAACRRADIVIAARWLPKSCRPRWFKADRALLDRTGGLAIYLGDRSVRTVAENHAGHPWWDRAMALRDAAREKARAERLSTRPR
;
A
#
# COMPACT_ATOMS: atom_id res chain seq x y z
N ILE A 1 5.94 20.07 -14.82
CA ILE A 1 4.70 19.30 -14.52
C ILE A 1 5.00 18.27 -13.44
N GLU A 2 6.04 17.42 -13.55
CA GLU A 2 6.32 16.34 -12.58
C GLU A 2 6.51 16.84 -11.16
N PHE A 3 7.34 17.85 -10.93
CA PHE A 3 7.52 18.44 -9.60
C PHE A 3 6.23 19.01 -8.99
N THR A 4 5.31 19.47 -9.84
CA THR A 4 4.01 19.96 -9.38
C THR A 4 3.06 18.83 -8.99
N LEU A 5 3.16 17.67 -9.67
CA LEU A 5 2.36 16.48 -9.38
C LEU A 5 2.95 15.60 -8.28
N MET A 6 4.25 15.76 -7.96
CA MET A 6 4.93 14.96 -6.94
C MET A 6 4.22 14.95 -5.56
N PRO A 7 3.74 16.09 -5.01
CA PRO A 7 3.00 16.07 -3.75
C PRO A 7 1.71 15.23 -3.80
N ILE A 8 1.04 15.21 -4.95
CA ILE A 8 -0.16 14.39 -5.18
C ILE A 8 0.23 12.91 -5.19
N ALA A 9 1.31 12.56 -5.92
CA ALA A 9 1.81 11.18 -6.00
C ALA A 9 2.27 10.67 -4.62
N LEU A 10 2.98 11.49 -3.85
CA LEU A 10 3.42 11.14 -2.49
C LEU A 10 2.25 10.94 -1.53
N HIS A 11 1.21 11.79 -1.62
CA HIS A 11 0.05 11.68 -0.73
C HIS A 11 -0.81 10.44 -1.04
N HIS A 12 -1.08 10.19 -2.32
CA HIS A 12 -1.99 9.10 -2.73
C HIS A 12 -1.29 7.74 -2.84
N PHE A 13 -0.07 7.72 -3.36
CA PHE A 13 0.63 6.47 -3.68
C PHE A 13 1.82 6.18 -2.77
N GLY A 14 2.33 7.17 -2.01
CA GLY A 14 3.52 7.01 -1.19
C GLY A 14 4.80 6.80 -2.01
N LYS A 15 4.78 7.16 -3.29
CA LYS A 15 5.93 6.99 -4.20
C LYS A 15 6.08 8.17 -5.15
N ALA A 16 7.32 8.46 -5.51
CA ALA A 16 7.66 9.48 -6.49
C ALA A 16 8.69 8.93 -7.48
N GLY A 17 8.43 9.10 -8.77
CA GLY A 17 9.40 8.83 -9.83
C GLY A 17 10.40 9.99 -9.90
N LEU A 18 11.69 9.69 -9.79
CA LEU A 18 12.73 10.73 -9.85
C LEU A 18 13.24 10.97 -11.28
N TYR A 19 13.20 9.94 -12.13
CA TYR A 19 13.72 10.01 -13.49
C TYR A 19 12.65 10.08 -14.58
N GLY A 20 11.37 10.23 -14.19
CA GLY A 20 10.27 10.31 -15.14
C GLY A 20 10.41 11.50 -16.10
N ALA A 21 10.94 12.65 -15.64
CA ALA A 21 11.22 13.79 -16.51
C ALA A 21 12.20 13.45 -17.64
N LEU A 22 13.26 12.71 -17.32
CA LEU A 22 14.26 12.26 -18.32
C LEU A 22 13.66 11.25 -19.30
N ALA A 23 12.89 10.28 -18.77
CA ALA A 23 12.15 9.33 -19.60
C ALA A 23 11.22 10.05 -20.59
N ASN A 24 10.47 11.03 -20.10
CA ASN A 24 9.52 11.80 -20.89
C ASN A 24 10.20 12.69 -21.96
N MET A 25 11.43 13.13 -21.76
CA MET A 25 12.20 13.84 -22.81
C MET A 25 12.43 12.98 -24.07
N LEU A 26 12.51 11.67 -23.92
CA LEU A 26 12.65 10.72 -25.02
C LEU A 26 11.28 10.17 -25.45
N ALA A 27 10.43 9.81 -24.50
CA ALA A 27 9.14 9.18 -24.75
C ALA A 27 8.17 10.09 -25.50
N ILE A 28 8.08 11.38 -25.13
CA ILE A 28 7.14 12.34 -25.76
C ILE A 28 7.49 12.58 -27.23
N PRO A 29 8.76 12.89 -27.63
CA PRO A 29 9.10 13.02 -29.03
C PRO A 29 8.88 11.72 -29.82
N LEU A 30 9.27 10.56 -29.27
CA LEU A 30 9.08 9.27 -29.92
C LEU A 30 7.60 8.98 -30.18
N THR A 31 6.77 9.23 -29.19
CA THR A 31 5.32 9.04 -29.32
C THR A 31 4.72 10.02 -30.34
N THR A 32 5.04 11.31 -30.21
CA THR A 32 4.41 12.36 -30.99
C THR A 32 4.85 12.39 -32.45
N PHE A 33 6.15 12.16 -32.73
CA PHE A 33 6.70 12.32 -34.07
C PHE A 33 6.92 11.01 -34.81
N VAL A 34 6.89 9.87 -34.12
CA VAL A 34 7.09 8.56 -34.74
C VAL A 34 5.87 7.69 -34.59
N ILE A 35 5.47 7.35 -33.34
CA ILE A 35 4.40 6.36 -33.14
C ILE A 35 3.05 6.86 -33.70
N MET A 36 2.58 8.05 -33.30
CA MET A 36 1.29 8.57 -33.75
C MET A 36 1.19 8.78 -35.27
N PRO A 37 2.19 9.36 -35.97
CA PRO A 37 2.14 9.48 -37.42
C PRO A 37 2.18 8.12 -38.15
N VAL A 38 3.01 7.17 -37.67
CA VAL A 38 3.09 5.83 -38.24
C VAL A 38 1.79 5.06 -38.04
N GLU A 39 1.18 5.17 -36.84
CA GLU A 39 -0.13 4.58 -36.55
C GLU A 39 -1.22 5.17 -37.45
N ALA A 40 -1.26 6.48 -37.62
CA ALA A 40 -2.21 7.14 -38.51
C ALA A 40 -2.05 6.67 -39.99
N LEU A 41 -0.80 6.52 -40.47
CA LEU A 41 -0.51 5.97 -41.79
C LEU A 41 -0.91 4.50 -41.90
N ALA A 42 -0.64 3.70 -40.86
CA ALA A 42 -1.04 2.30 -40.80
C ALA A 42 -2.57 2.15 -40.97
N LEU A 43 -3.33 2.93 -40.20
CA LEU A 43 -4.81 2.95 -40.27
C LEU A 43 -5.33 3.37 -41.64
N LEU A 44 -4.73 4.40 -42.27
CA LEU A 44 -5.12 4.87 -43.59
C LEU A 44 -4.84 3.83 -44.68
N LEU A 45 -3.66 3.22 -44.66
CA LEU A 45 -3.23 2.25 -45.63
C LEU A 45 -3.87 0.86 -45.44
N ASP A 46 -4.35 0.58 -44.25
CA ASP A 46 -5.09 -0.65 -43.94
C ASP A 46 -6.41 -0.71 -44.70
N LEU A 47 -7.00 0.45 -45.04
CA LEU A 47 -8.21 0.54 -45.88
C LEU A 47 -8.00 -0.05 -47.28
N VAL A 48 -6.76 -0.09 -47.76
CA VAL A 48 -6.38 -0.64 -49.09
C VAL A 48 -5.53 -1.89 -48.96
N GLY A 49 -5.41 -2.47 -47.73
CA GLY A 49 -4.68 -3.69 -47.47
C GLY A 49 -3.14 -3.53 -47.41
N LEU A 50 -2.62 -2.30 -47.36
CA LEU A 50 -1.17 -1.99 -47.32
C LEU A 50 -0.70 -1.55 -45.90
N GLY A 51 -1.48 -1.76 -44.86
CA GLY A 51 -1.17 -1.34 -43.47
C GLY A 51 -0.07 -2.15 -42.78
N ALA A 52 0.13 -3.43 -43.17
CA ALA A 52 1.02 -4.35 -42.48
C ALA A 52 2.45 -3.84 -42.20
N PRO A 53 3.20 -3.23 -43.16
CA PRO A 53 4.55 -2.73 -42.88
C PRO A 53 4.57 -1.56 -41.89
N PHE A 54 3.52 -0.76 -41.88
CA PHE A 54 3.40 0.38 -40.93
C PHE A 54 3.03 -0.09 -39.55
N TRP A 55 2.18 -1.11 -39.40
CA TRP A 55 1.94 -1.77 -38.13
C TRP A 55 3.19 -2.41 -37.55
N TRP A 56 4.01 -3.04 -38.40
CA TRP A 56 5.29 -3.57 -37.95
C TRP A 56 6.23 -2.46 -37.48
N LEU A 57 6.31 -1.34 -38.19
CA LEU A 57 7.14 -0.19 -37.77
C LEU A 57 6.64 0.46 -36.49
N CYS A 58 5.31 0.56 -36.33
CA CYS A 58 4.68 1.01 -35.10
C CYS A 58 5.06 0.10 -33.91
N GLY A 59 5.01 -1.23 -34.11
CA GLY A 59 5.45 -2.22 -33.12
C GLY A 59 6.90 -2.00 -32.67
N VAL A 60 7.81 -1.83 -33.61
CA VAL A 60 9.24 -1.58 -33.30
C VAL A 60 9.42 -0.27 -32.50
N ALA A 61 8.67 0.78 -32.86
CA ALA A 61 8.75 2.06 -32.15
C ALA A 61 8.15 1.97 -30.72
N ILE A 62 7.11 1.16 -30.52
CA ILE A 62 6.52 0.88 -29.19
C ILE A 62 7.50 0.04 -28.37
N GLU A 63 8.16 -0.97 -28.94
CA GLU A 63 9.19 -1.74 -28.24
C GLU A 63 10.34 -0.84 -27.77
N ALA A 64 10.83 0.06 -28.63
CA ALA A 64 11.82 1.05 -28.22
C ALA A 64 11.36 1.95 -27.07
N LEU A 65 10.08 2.35 -27.06
CA LEU A 65 9.49 3.10 -25.95
C LEU A 65 9.45 2.30 -24.64
N ILE A 66 9.10 1.02 -24.73
CA ILE A 66 9.09 0.09 -23.61
C ILE A 66 10.50 -0.12 -23.05
N ASP A 67 11.49 -0.27 -23.93
CA ASP A 67 12.91 -0.39 -23.54
C ASP A 67 13.41 0.85 -22.79
N VAL A 68 13.04 2.04 -23.23
CA VAL A 68 13.32 3.29 -22.50
C VAL A 68 12.67 3.26 -21.12
N ALA A 69 11.41 2.83 -21.03
CA ALA A 69 10.69 2.76 -19.75
C ALA A 69 11.33 1.74 -18.78
N HIS A 70 11.69 0.55 -19.26
CA HIS A 70 12.41 -0.46 -18.47
C HIS A 70 13.80 0.03 -18.06
N GLY A 71 14.58 0.59 -18.98
CA GLY A 71 15.92 1.12 -18.67
C GLY A 71 15.90 2.19 -17.59
N VAL A 72 14.84 3.03 -17.56
CA VAL A 72 14.66 4.03 -16.50
C VAL A 72 14.16 3.39 -15.20
N ALA A 73 13.21 2.45 -15.29
CA ALA A 73 12.64 1.79 -14.11
C ALA A 73 13.67 0.94 -13.34
N ASP A 74 14.59 0.30 -14.06
CA ASP A 74 15.66 -0.54 -13.49
C ASP A 74 16.83 0.28 -12.93
N THR A 75 16.85 1.59 -13.17
CA THR A 75 17.92 2.45 -12.66
C THR A 75 17.78 2.61 -11.14
N PRO A 76 18.87 2.39 -10.36
CA PRO A 76 18.80 2.58 -8.90
C PRO A 76 18.29 3.97 -8.52
N GLY A 77 17.30 4.02 -7.64
CA GLY A 77 16.67 5.27 -7.21
C GLY A 77 15.63 5.84 -8.18
N ALA A 78 15.22 5.11 -9.23
CA ALA A 78 14.17 5.56 -10.15
C ALA A 78 12.86 5.89 -9.44
N VAL A 79 12.51 5.11 -8.44
CA VAL A 79 11.33 5.32 -7.59
C VAL A 79 11.76 5.49 -6.15
N ALA A 80 11.42 6.62 -5.55
CA ALA A 80 11.56 6.85 -4.11
C ALA A 80 10.24 6.49 -3.42
N LEU A 81 10.30 5.63 -2.40
CA LEU A 81 9.17 5.25 -1.57
C LEU A 81 9.18 6.07 -0.28
N PHE A 82 8.02 6.56 0.10
CA PHE A 82 7.83 7.34 1.32
C PHE A 82 6.61 6.83 2.08
N PRO A 83 6.63 6.87 3.41
CA PRO A 83 5.44 6.63 4.20
C PRO A 83 4.35 7.63 3.81
N ARG A 84 3.10 7.18 3.72
CA ARG A 84 1.98 8.04 3.34
C ARG A 84 1.86 9.22 4.29
N SER A 85 1.95 10.43 3.77
CA SER A 85 1.81 11.66 4.54
C SER A 85 0.35 11.97 4.87
N GLY A 86 0.11 12.58 6.03
CA GLY A 86 -1.23 13.02 6.44
C GLY A 86 -1.75 14.16 5.55
N GLY A 87 -3.08 14.33 5.53
CA GLY A 87 -3.73 15.37 4.73
C GLY A 87 -3.25 16.80 5.02
N HIS A 88 -2.76 17.08 6.25
CA HIS A 88 -2.18 18.37 6.61
C HIS A 88 -0.86 18.68 5.87
N VAL A 89 -0.02 17.65 5.63
CA VAL A 89 1.21 17.80 4.85
C VAL A 89 0.88 18.08 3.39
N PHE A 90 -0.10 17.37 2.85
CA PHE A 90 -0.61 17.63 1.50
C PHE A 90 -1.20 19.03 1.37
N ALA A 91 -2.00 19.48 2.34
CA ALA A 91 -2.57 20.83 2.35
C ALA A 91 -1.48 21.92 2.35
N LEU A 92 -0.40 21.75 3.11
CA LEU A 92 0.73 22.66 3.10
C LEU A 92 1.41 22.74 1.72
N PHE A 93 1.60 21.60 1.03
CA PHE A 93 2.10 21.56 -0.33
C PHE A 93 1.18 22.32 -1.30
N VAL A 94 -0.15 22.09 -1.21
CA VAL A 94 -1.13 22.75 -2.08
C VAL A 94 -1.15 24.25 -1.83
N ILE A 95 -1.24 24.70 -0.58
CA ILE A 95 -1.25 26.13 -0.21
C ILE A 95 0.03 26.79 -0.69
N GLY A 96 1.20 26.20 -0.40
CA GLY A 96 2.49 26.76 -0.81
C GLY A 96 2.67 26.78 -2.32
N GLY A 97 2.26 25.72 -3.01
CA GLY A 97 2.30 25.64 -4.47
C GLY A 97 1.38 26.68 -5.14
N LEU A 98 0.13 26.78 -4.69
CA LEU A 98 -0.80 27.80 -5.20
C LEU A 98 -0.27 29.20 -4.95
N TRP A 99 0.30 29.48 -3.78
CA TRP A 99 0.92 30.76 -3.46
C TRP A 99 2.05 31.09 -4.44
N LEU A 100 2.95 30.13 -4.71
CA LEU A 100 4.07 30.30 -5.64
C LEU A 100 3.63 30.56 -7.08
N PHE A 101 2.59 29.86 -7.55
CA PHE A 101 2.19 29.90 -8.96
C PHE A 101 1.15 30.98 -9.28
N LEU A 102 0.26 31.33 -8.35
CA LEU A 102 -0.79 32.31 -8.59
C LEU A 102 -0.31 33.75 -8.37
N LEU A 103 0.59 33.99 -7.43
CA LEU A 103 1.08 35.34 -7.16
C LEU A 103 2.19 35.76 -8.13
N ARG A 104 2.07 36.96 -8.68
CA ARG A 104 3.06 37.56 -9.60
C ARG A 104 4.03 38.54 -8.91
N THR A 105 3.80 38.86 -7.64
CA THR A 105 4.62 39.74 -6.84
C THR A 105 5.85 39.08 -6.24
N ARG A 106 6.81 39.86 -5.74
CA ARG A 106 7.97 39.28 -5.01
C ARG A 106 7.57 38.45 -3.80
N GLY A 107 6.40 38.72 -3.20
CA GLY A 107 5.84 37.96 -2.10
C GLY A 107 5.51 36.51 -2.44
N ARG A 108 5.50 36.10 -3.72
CA ARG A 108 5.30 34.68 -4.12
C ARG A 108 6.30 33.73 -3.47
N TRP A 109 7.53 34.17 -3.24
CA TRP A 109 8.57 33.33 -2.65
C TRP A 109 8.29 32.92 -1.21
N LEU A 110 7.38 33.61 -0.49
CA LEU A 110 6.91 33.17 0.83
C LEU A 110 6.17 31.83 0.76
N GLY A 111 5.66 31.44 -0.41
CA GLY A 111 5.08 30.11 -0.64
C GLY A 111 6.09 28.97 -0.51
N LEU A 112 7.40 29.24 -0.59
CA LEU A 112 8.43 28.24 -0.32
C LEU A 112 8.46 27.78 1.15
N ILE A 113 8.00 28.63 2.08
CA ILE A 113 7.99 28.29 3.51
C ILE A 113 7.07 27.08 3.77
N PRO A 114 5.76 27.11 3.42
CA PRO A 114 4.90 25.95 3.63
C PRO A 114 5.34 24.72 2.81
N VAL A 115 5.92 24.90 1.60
CA VAL A 115 6.48 23.80 0.83
C VAL A 115 7.67 23.15 1.56
N ALA A 116 8.60 23.94 2.09
CA ALA A 116 9.75 23.45 2.84
C ALA A 116 9.33 22.73 4.12
N ILE A 117 8.35 23.27 4.86
CA ILE A 117 7.80 22.63 6.05
C ILE A 117 7.14 21.31 5.67
N ALA A 118 6.34 21.28 4.60
CA ALA A 118 5.69 20.05 4.13
C ALA A 118 6.70 18.98 3.71
N THR A 119 7.77 19.39 3.01
CA THR A 119 8.86 18.48 2.62
C THR A 119 9.54 17.88 3.85
N LEU A 120 9.86 18.71 4.84
CA LEU A 120 10.48 18.25 6.09
C LEU A 120 9.56 17.29 6.85
N LEU A 121 8.27 17.62 6.99
CA LEU A 121 7.29 16.75 7.65
C LEU A 121 7.10 15.43 6.90
N ALA A 122 7.09 15.44 5.57
CA ALA A 122 7.02 14.22 4.76
C ALA A 122 8.27 13.34 4.95
N ALA A 123 9.46 13.94 4.98
CA ALA A 123 10.72 13.23 5.16
C ALA A 123 10.87 12.63 6.58
N LEU A 124 10.29 13.28 7.59
CA LEU A 124 10.33 12.82 8.99
C LEU A 124 9.17 11.87 9.34
N GLN A 125 8.27 11.57 8.37
CA GLN A 125 7.14 10.68 8.62
C GLN A 125 7.65 9.26 8.94
N PRO A 126 7.32 8.70 10.12
CA PRO A 126 7.73 7.33 10.43
C PRO A 126 6.99 6.32 9.56
N ALA A 127 7.70 5.29 9.11
CA ALA A 127 7.07 4.12 8.51
C ALA A 127 6.29 3.32 9.57
N PRO A 128 5.20 2.64 9.18
CA PRO A 128 4.48 1.77 10.10
C PRO A 128 5.34 0.58 10.53
N ASP A 129 5.26 0.22 11.82
CA ASP A 129 5.97 -0.94 12.36
C ASP A 129 5.31 -2.26 11.94
N LEU A 130 3.96 -2.27 11.83
CA LEU A 130 3.19 -3.43 11.39
C LEU A 130 2.11 -3.00 10.40
N LEU A 131 2.00 -3.74 9.31
CA LEU A 131 0.96 -3.60 8.29
C LEU A 131 0.15 -4.88 8.23
N VAL A 132 -1.17 -4.76 8.23
CA VAL A 132 -2.11 -5.90 8.15
C VAL A 132 -3.11 -5.63 7.05
N THR A 133 -3.27 -6.56 6.12
CA THR A 133 -4.29 -6.46 5.07
C THR A 133 -5.71 -6.65 5.64
N GLY A 134 -6.72 -6.10 4.97
CA GLY A 134 -8.12 -6.17 5.42
C GLY A 134 -8.69 -7.59 5.52
N ASP A 135 -8.09 -8.57 4.85
CA ASP A 135 -8.42 -9.98 4.97
C ASP A 135 -7.65 -10.68 6.13
N GLY A 136 -6.65 -10.00 6.71
CA GLY A 136 -5.78 -10.51 7.76
C GLY A 136 -4.85 -11.63 7.32
N GLN A 137 -4.79 -11.95 6.03
CA GLN A 137 -3.97 -13.05 5.51
C GLN A 137 -2.53 -12.64 5.25
N HIS A 138 -2.32 -11.37 4.94
CA HIS A 138 -1.00 -10.82 4.67
C HIS A 138 -0.65 -9.79 5.73
N LEU A 139 0.56 -9.88 6.22
CA LEU A 139 1.12 -9.00 7.22
C LEU A 139 2.57 -8.72 6.84
N ALA A 140 2.99 -7.49 7.04
CA ALA A 140 4.39 -7.10 7.00
C ALA A 140 4.76 -6.40 8.30
N LEU A 141 5.99 -6.57 8.75
CA LEU A 141 6.58 -5.86 9.86
C LEU A 141 7.95 -5.28 9.48
N SER A 142 8.21 -4.07 9.93
CA SER A 142 9.49 -3.40 9.78
C SER A 142 10.39 -3.83 10.93
N ALA A 143 11.37 -4.67 10.64
CA ALA A 143 12.28 -5.19 11.65
C ALA A 143 13.33 -4.13 12.06
N PRO A 144 13.89 -4.21 13.28
CA PRO A 144 14.89 -3.25 13.76
C PRO A 144 16.18 -3.21 12.94
N ASP A 145 16.51 -4.29 12.25
CA ASP A 145 17.63 -4.42 11.32
C ASP A 145 17.36 -3.80 9.93
N GLY A 146 16.21 -3.18 9.76
CA GLY A 146 15.77 -2.55 8.51
C GLY A 146 15.17 -3.51 7.49
N ALA A 147 15.05 -4.80 7.79
CA ALA A 147 14.40 -5.76 6.93
C ALA A 147 12.86 -5.61 6.96
N LEU A 148 12.22 -5.87 5.85
CA LEU A 148 10.77 -6.06 5.79
C LEU A 148 10.46 -7.55 5.91
N VAL A 149 9.78 -7.94 6.98
CA VAL A 149 9.43 -9.33 7.25
C VAL A 149 7.95 -9.55 6.96
N VAL A 150 7.63 -10.55 6.15
CA VAL A 150 6.25 -10.85 5.73
C VAL A 150 5.79 -12.21 6.27
N LEU A 151 4.50 -12.29 6.61
CA LEU A 151 3.92 -13.53 7.14
C LEU A 151 3.95 -14.66 6.12
N ARG A 152 3.77 -14.36 4.83
CA ARG A 152 3.74 -15.34 3.75
C ARG A 152 4.47 -14.81 2.53
N ARG A 153 5.49 -15.53 2.07
CA ARG A 153 6.22 -15.19 0.83
C ARG A 153 5.36 -15.40 -0.42
N ASN A 154 4.48 -16.41 -0.41
CA ASN A 154 3.60 -16.74 -1.54
C ASN A 154 2.27 -15.94 -1.51
N ALA A 155 2.35 -14.67 -1.16
CA ALA A 155 1.19 -13.78 -1.04
C ALA A 155 0.66 -13.26 -2.39
N GLY A 156 1.35 -13.56 -3.49
CA GLY A 156 1.17 -12.93 -4.80
C GLY A 156 1.92 -11.60 -4.89
N ASP A 157 2.43 -11.30 -6.08
CA ASP A 157 3.32 -10.14 -6.31
C ASP A 157 2.66 -8.82 -5.91
N TYR A 158 1.36 -8.66 -6.20
CA TYR A 158 0.63 -7.44 -5.86
C TYR A 158 0.54 -7.17 -4.36
N ALA A 159 0.28 -8.20 -3.55
CA ALA A 159 0.17 -8.03 -2.10
C ALA A 159 1.53 -7.71 -1.47
N LEU A 160 2.60 -8.37 -1.91
CA LEU A 160 3.97 -8.10 -1.48
C LEU A 160 4.41 -6.69 -1.88
N GLN A 161 4.18 -6.30 -3.12
CA GLN A 161 4.48 -4.96 -3.61
C GLN A 161 3.72 -3.89 -2.82
N SER A 162 2.41 -4.06 -2.61
CA SER A 162 1.59 -3.11 -1.85
C SER A 162 2.05 -2.96 -0.39
N LEU A 163 2.47 -4.05 0.25
CA LEU A 163 3.03 -4.01 1.60
C LEU A 163 4.40 -3.33 1.63
N SER A 164 5.28 -3.61 0.67
CA SER A 164 6.60 -2.97 0.55
C SER A 164 6.47 -1.48 0.29
N GLU A 165 5.61 -1.06 -0.62
CA GLU A 165 5.32 0.35 -0.90
C GLU A 165 4.75 1.06 0.34
N SER A 166 3.82 0.41 1.06
CA SER A 166 3.22 0.98 2.28
C SER A 166 4.20 1.07 3.45
N ALA A 167 5.19 0.18 3.50
CA ALA A 167 6.29 0.21 4.46
C ALA A 167 7.43 1.15 4.05
N ALA A 168 7.37 1.74 2.85
CA ALA A 168 8.46 2.49 2.22
C ALA A 168 9.78 1.68 2.13
N PHE A 169 9.67 0.38 1.86
CA PHE A 169 10.78 -0.56 1.84
C PHE A 169 11.24 -0.86 0.41
N HIS A 170 12.57 -0.75 0.19
CA HIS A 170 13.23 -1.13 -1.04
C HIS A 170 13.99 -2.44 -0.82
N GLY A 171 13.65 -3.46 -1.56
CA GLY A 171 14.33 -4.76 -1.49
C GLY A 171 13.36 -5.94 -1.48
N GLN A 172 13.90 -7.12 -1.20
CA GLN A 172 13.10 -8.34 -1.12
C GLN A 172 12.67 -8.60 0.33
N PRO A 173 11.37 -8.78 0.58
CA PRO A 173 10.87 -9.14 1.90
C PRO A 173 11.36 -10.52 2.35
N ILE A 174 11.61 -10.68 3.64
CA ILE A 174 12.00 -11.95 4.26
C ILE A 174 10.76 -12.63 4.82
N ALA A 175 10.63 -13.97 4.67
CA ALA A 175 9.56 -14.69 5.33
C ALA A 175 9.77 -14.68 6.86
N ILE A 176 8.69 -14.58 7.63
CA ILE A 176 8.76 -14.54 9.11
C ILE A 176 9.41 -15.79 9.69
N GLU A 177 9.32 -16.92 9.00
CA GLU A 177 9.93 -18.19 9.41
C GLU A 177 11.46 -18.16 9.29
N ASP A 178 11.97 -17.40 8.32
CA ASP A 178 13.40 -17.25 8.05
C ASP A 178 14.05 -16.12 8.88
N TRP A 179 13.21 -15.31 9.54
CA TRP A 179 13.71 -14.20 10.35
C TRP A 179 14.01 -14.64 11.77
N PRO A 180 15.27 -14.47 12.26
CA PRO A 180 15.69 -14.97 13.57
C PRO A 180 14.99 -14.29 14.75
N GLY A 181 14.35 -13.14 14.54
CA GLY A 181 13.57 -12.43 15.55
C GLY A 181 12.21 -13.05 15.87
N ALA A 182 11.74 -14.04 15.09
CA ALA A 182 10.45 -14.69 15.28
C ALA A 182 10.60 -16.15 15.68
N ARG A 183 9.69 -16.62 16.54
CA ARG A 183 9.52 -18.04 16.87
C ARG A 183 8.16 -18.49 16.36
N CYS A 184 8.17 -19.35 15.35
CA CYS A 184 6.96 -19.85 14.71
C CYS A 184 6.70 -21.30 15.02
N ASN A 185 5.42 -21.66 15.19
CA ASN A 185 4.92 -23.02 15.16
C ASN A 185 3.84 -23.13 14.05
N ALA A 186 3.12 -24.24 13.96
CA ALA A 186 2.08 -24.44 12.96
C ALA A 186 0.97 -23.36 13.03
N ASP A 187 0.63 -22.88 14.24
CA ASP A 187 -0.52 -22.03 14.48
C ASP A 187 -0.20 -20.56 14.64
N PHE A 188 0.97 -20.25 15.22
CA PHE A 188 1.36 -18.88 15.58
C PHE A 188 2.82 -18.62 15.31
N CYS A 189 3.12 -17.34 15.03
CA CYS A 189 4.44 -16.77 15.23
C CYS A 189 4.40 -15.79 16.40
N SER A 190 5.40 -15.87 17.26
CA SER A 190 5.62 -14.92 18.37
C SER A 190 6.94 -14.20 18.17
N LEU A 191 6.94 -12.90 18.39
CA LEU A 191 8.12 -12.05 18.25
C LEU A 191 8.07 -10.88 19.24
N ILE A 192 9.19 -10.23 19.43
CA ILE A 192 9.28 -8.98 20.17
C ILE A 192 9.69 -7.90 19.19
N LEU A 193 8.89 -6.84 19.08
CA LEU A 193 9.15 -5.70 18.24
C LEU A 193 9.03 -4.43 19.09
N ARG A 194 10.08 -3.64 19.19
CA ARG A 194 10.13 -2.43 20.05
C ARG A 194 9.54 -2.68 21.45
N ASP A 195 10.02 -3.72 22.13
CA ASP A 195 9.58 -4.14 23.47
C ASP A 195 8.11 -4.59 23.58
N GLN A 196 7.38 -4.68 22.46
CA GLN A 196 6.02 -5.22 22.42
C GLN A 196 6.04 -6.69 21.99
N ARG A 197 5.34 -7.54 22.73
CA ARG A 197 5.16 -8.95 22.36
C ARG A 197 4.01 -9.08 21.36
N VAL A 198 4.34 -9.47 20.15
CA VAL A 198 3.38 -9.65 19.06
C VAL A 198 3.14 -11.13 18.84
N LEU A 199 1.87 -11.52 18.80
CA LEU A 199 1.43 -12.87 18.47
C LEU A 199 0.63 -12.83 17.16
N ILE A 200 1.09 -13.56 16.14
CA ILE A 200 0.50 -13.57 14.81
C ILE A 200 -0.05 -14.95 14.51
N GLY A 201 -1.34 -15.05 14.23
CA GLY A 201 -1.99 -16.29 13.84
C GLY A 201 -1.69 -16.66 12.38
N ARG A 202 -1.23 -17.90 12.16
CA ARG A 202 -0.90 -18.46 10.84
C ARG A 202 -1.97 -19.40 10.30
N SER A 203 -2.48 -20.28 11.17
CA SER A 203 -3.47 -21.29 10.82
C SER A 203 -4.90 -20.78 11.00
N ARG A 204 -5.83 -21.46 10.33
CA ARG A 204 -7.28 -21.30 10.54
C ARG A 204 -7.85 -22.41 11.43
N GLU A 205 -7.01 -23.35 11.89
CA GLU A 205 -7.44 -24.46 12.71
C GLU A 205 -7.94 -24.01 14.08
N ARG A 206 -8.84 -24.81 14.65
CA ARG A 206 -9.36 -24.54 15.98
C ARG A 206 -8.32 -24.93 17.02
N ILE A 207 -7.97 -23.96 17.84
CA ILE A 207 -7.08 -24.14 18.99
C ILE A 207 -7.95 -24.16 20.24
N PRO A 208 -7.64 -24.99 21.23
CA PRO A 208 -8.34 -25.00 22.51
C PRO A 208 -8.40 -23.59 23.10
N GLU A 209 -9.59 -23.13 23.49
CA GLU A 209 -9.80 -21.75 23.91
C GLU A 209 -8.95 -21.39 25.13
N ARG A 210 -8.71 -22.32 26.03
CA ARG A 210 -7.88 -22.12 27.24
C ARG A 210 -6.44 -21.76 26.86
N ASP A 211 -5.85 -22.48 25.90
CA ASP A 211 -4.47 -22.27 25.48
C ASP A 211 -4.32 -20.97 24.70
N LEU A 212 -5.29 -20.69 23.82
CA LEU A 212 -5.36 -19.45 23.10
C LEU A 212 -5.49 -18.24 24.05
N ALA A 213 -6.37 -18.32 25.04
CA ALA A 213 -6.54 -17.25 26.04
C ALA A 213 -5.25 -17.03 26.86
N ALA A 214 -4.55 -18.11 27.20
CA ALA A 214 -3.27 -18.02 27.90
C ALA A 214 -2.18 -17.35 27.03
N ALA A 215 -2.10 -17.68 25.76
CA ALA A 215 -1.18 -17.06 24.80
C ALA A 215 -1.51 -15.57 24.60
N CYS A 216 -2.80 -15.22 24.43
CA CYS A 216 -3.24 -13.85 24.29
C CYS A 216 -2.85 -12.96 25.48
N ARG A 217 -3.01 -13.46 26.72
CA ARG A 217 -2.65 -12.69 27.94
C ARG A 217 -1.15 -12.38 28.04
N ARG A 218 -0.29 -13.18 27.40
CA ARG A 218 1.16 -12.97 27.38
C ARG A 218 1.60 -12.00 26.29
N ALA A 219 0.73 -11.71 25.32
CA ALA A 219 1.01 -10.82 24.20
C ALA A 219 0.48 -9.41 24.48
N ASP A 220 1.16 -8.43 23.95
CA ASP A 220 0.68 -7.04 23.92
C ASP A 220 -0.23 -6.81 22.70
N ILE A 221 0.12 -7.44 21.59
CA ILE A 221 -0.63 -7.37 20.33
C ILE A 221 -0.93 -8.79 19.84
N VAL A 222 -2.18 -9.01 19.40
CA VAL A 222 -2.58 -10.26 18.76
C VAL A 222 -3.22 -9.94 17.40
N ILE A 223 -2.70 -10.56 16.35
CA ILE A 223 -3.19 -10.40 14.96
C ILE A 223 -3.58 -11.76 14.42
N ALA A 224 -4.79 -11.91 13.89
CA ALA A 224 -5.25 -13.17 13.30
C ALA A 224 -6.29 -12.94 12.21
N ALA A 225 -6.17 -13.68 11.10
CA ALA A 225 -7.14 -13.68 10.01
C ALA A 225 -8.49 -14.35 10.36
N ARG A 226 -8.62 -14.87 11.59
CA ARG A 226 -9.81 -15.57 12.10
C ARG A 226 -10.47 -14.80 13.24
N TRP A 227 -11.68 -15.22 13.58
CA TRP A 227 -12.39 -14.73 14.76
C TRP A 227 -11.69 -15.24 16.01
N LEU A 228 -11.39 -14.34 16.93
CA LEU A 228 -10.84 -14.68 18.23
C LEU A 228 -11.92 -14.60 19.30
N PRO A 229 -11.96 -15.53 20.26
CA PRO A 229 -12.94 -15.53 21.34
C PRO A 229 -12.77 -14.29 22.24
N LYS A 230 -13.81 -13.98 23.02
CA LYS A 230 -13.77 -12.88 24.00
C LYS A 230 -12.73 -13.09 25.10
N SER A 231 -12.37 -14.34 25.36
CA SER A 231 -11.32 -14.75 26.31
C SER A 231 -9.90 -14.38 25.85
N CYS A 232 -9.68 -14.17 24.55
CA CYS A 232 -8.42 -13.65 24.01
C CYS A 232 -8.34 -12.15 24.25
N ARG A 233 -7.62 -11.74 25.32
CA ARG A 233 -7.44 -10.35 25.75
C ARG A 233 -5.95 -10.05 25.83
N PRO A 234 -5.33 -9.55 24.74
CA PRO A 234 -3.98 -9.01 24.79
C PRO A 234 -3.94 -7.74 25.63
N ARG A 235 -2.75 -7.31 26.03
CA ARG A 235 -2.58 -6.16 26.93
C ARG A 235 -2.90 -4.83 26.26
N TRP A 236 -2.69 -4.74 24.92
CA TRP A 236 -2.92 -3.50 24.22
C TRP A 236 -3.90 -3.65 23.04
N PHE A 237 -3.59 -4.45 22.01
CA PHE A 237 -4.36 -4.43 20.77
C PHE A 237 -4.71 -5.83 20.24
N LYS A 238 -5.95 -6.01 19.80
CA LYS A 238 -6.46 -7.22 19.18
C LYS A 238 -6.99 -6.94 17.78
N ALA A 239 -6.27 -7.40 16.75
CA ALA A 239 -6.68 -7.37 15.36
C ALA A 239 -7.16 -8.76 14.94
N ASP A 240 -8.44 -9.01 15.07
CA ASP A 240 -9.09 -10.24 14.61
C ASP A 240 -9.99 -9.96 13.40
N ARG A 241 -10.54 -11.01 12.82
CA ARG A 241 -11.45 -10.91 11.68
C ARG A 241 -12.60 -9.93 11.92
N ALA A 242 -13.13 -9.87 13.15
CA ALA A 242 -14.22 -8.97 13.48
C ALA A 242 -13.82 -7.49 13.37
N LEU A 243 -12.60 -7.16 13.77
CA LEU A 243 -12.06 -5.81 13.64
C LEU A 243 -11.74 -5.51 12.17
N LEU A 244 -10.97 -6.38 11.51
CA LEU A 244 -10.52 -6.19 10.12
C LEU A 244 -11.70 -6.04 9.15
N ASP A 245 -12.78 -6.75 9.36
CA ASP A 245 -13.99 -6.64 8.56
C ASP A 245 -14.67 -5.25 8.63
N ARG A 246 -14.48 -4.52 9.73
CA ARG A 246 -15.04 -3.17 9.94
C ARG A 246 -14.07 -2.07 9.54
N THR A 247 -12.78 -2.30 9.76
CA THR A 247 -11.75 -1.27 9.59
C THR A 247 -10.99 -1.38 8.27
N GLY A 248 -11.07 -2.52 7.59
CA GLY A 248 -10.18 -2.84 6.49
C GLY A 248 -8.77 -3.13 6.98
N GLY A 249 -7.77 -2.77 6.19
CA GLY A 249 -6.36 -2.91 6.56
C GLY A 249 -5.96 -1.98 7.71
N LEU A 250 -4.87 -2.34 8.39
CA LEU A 250 -4.32 -1.63 9.53
C LEU A 250 -2.86 -1.29 9.33
N ALA A 251 -2.47 -0.08 9.74
CA ALA A 251 -1.09 0.33 9.94
C ALA A 251 -0.89 0.66 11.42
N ILE A 252 0.01 -0.07 12.09
CA ILE A 252 0.25 0.03 13.53
C ILE A 252 1.61 0.67 13.75
N TYR A 253 1.65 1.70 14.57
CA TYR A 253 2.84 2.43 14.98
C TYR A 253 3.08 2.16 16.47
N LEU A 254 4.18 1.49 16.78
CA LEU A 254 4.48 1.05 18.15
C LEU A 254 5.03 2.19 19.01
N GLY A 255 5.72 3.17 18.38
CA GLY A 255 6.35 4.28 19.09
C GLY A 255 5.37 5.17 19.84
N ASP A 256 4.28 5.55 19.19
CA ASP A 256 3.21 6.38 19.75
C ASP A 256 1.96 5.57 20.13
N ARG A 257 2.01 4.26 19.97
CA ARG A 257 0.88 3.32 20.18
C ARG A 257 -0.37 3.73 19.41
N SER A 258 -0.19 4.14 18.16
CA SER A 258 -1.30 4.50 17.29
C SER A 258 -1.60 3.41 16.26
N VAL A 259 -2.86 3.35 15.86
CA VAL A 259 -3.34 2.44 14.82
C VAL A 259 -4.15 3.26 13.83
N ARG A 260 -3.72 3.25 12.57
CA ARG A 260 -4.47 3.87 11.47
C ARG A 260 -5.18 2.79 10.69
N THR A 261 -6.42 3.05 10.31
CA THR A 261 -7.26 2.09 9.58
C THR A 261 -7.61 2.60 8.19
N VAL A 262 -7.93 1.69 7.28
CA VAL A 262 -8.43 2.08 5.95
C VAL A 262 -9.77 2.82 6.09
N ALA A 263 -10.63 2.40 7.01
CA ALA A 263 -11.92 3.04 7.26
C ALA A 263 -11.81 4.52 7.66
N GLU A 264 -10.79 4.91 8.46
CA GLU A 264 -10.59 6.31 8.86
C GLU A 264 -10.39 7.26 7.67
N ASN A 265 -9.77 6.76 6.61
CA ASN A 265 -9.48 7.56 5.43
C ASN A 265 -10.56 7.47 4.34
N HIS A 266 -11.43 6.46 4.41
CA HIS A 266 -12.39 6.14 3.34
C HIS A 266 -13.85 6.06 3.80
N ALA A 267 -14.13 6.15 5.11
CA ALA A 267 -15.49 6.24 5.62
C ALA A 267 -16.19 7.47 5.03
N GLY A 268 -17.43 7.28 4.55
CA GLY A 268 -18.20 8.30 3.85
C GLY A 268 -17.96 8.34 2.33
N HIS A 269 -17.03 7.56 1.77
CA HIS A 269 -16.94 7.39 0.34
C HIS A 269 -17.96 6.37 -0.17
N PRO A 270 -18.74 6.67 -1.22
CA PRO A 270 -19.81 5.78 -1.69
C PRO A 270 -19.34 4.37 -2.03
N TRP A 271 -18.12 4.19 -2.56
CA TRP A 271 -17.57 2.87 -2.88
C TRP A 271 -17.26 2.06 -1.62
N TRP A 272 -16.80 2.70 -0.53
CA TRP A 272 -16.55 2.05 0.74
C TRP A 272 -17.86 1.67 1.44
N ASP A 273 -18.77 2.63 1.57
CA ASP A 273 -20.04 2.43 2.28
C ASP A 273 -20.91 1.38 1.59
N ARG A 274 -20.94 1.37 0.24
CA ARG A 274 -21.62 0.35 -0.54
C ARG A 274 -21.00 -1.04 -0.35
N ALA A 275 -19.68 -1.15 -0.35
CA ALA A 275 -18.99 -2.41 -0.11
C ALA A 275 -19.25 -2.95 1.30
N MET A 276 -19.29 -2.08 2.31
CA MET A 276 -19.62 -2.45 3.69
C MET A 276 -21.08 -2.88 3.82
N ALA A 277 -22.02 -2.16 3.23
CA ALA A 277 -23.45 -2.51 3.23
C ALA A 277 -23.70 -3.87 2.59
N LEU A 278 -23.06 -4.18 1.45
CA LEU A 278 -23.16 -5.49 0.78
C LEU A 278 -22.61 -6.63 1.67
N ARG A 279 -21.51 -6.39 2.38
CA ARG A 279 -20.94 -7.37 3.31
C ARG A 279 -21.88 -7.63 4.50
N ASP A 280 -22.48 -6.59 5.04
CA ASP A 280 -23.40 -6.70 6.18
C ASP A 280 -24.69 -7.43 5.78
N ALA A 281 -25.25 -7.12 4.61
CA ALA A 281 -26.41 -7.83 4.06
C ALA A 281 -26.11 -9.32 3.81
N ALA A 282 -24.93 -9.66 3.27
CA ALA A 282 -24.51 -11.04 3.08
C ALA A 282 -24.37 -11.80 4.42
N ARG A 283 -23.90 -11.14 5.48
CA ARG A 283 -23.80 -11.72 6.84
C ARG A 283 -25.17 -11.96 7.46
N GLU A 284 -26.07 -11.01 7.32
CA GLU A 284 -27.43 -11.17 7.82
C GLU A 284 -28.14 -12.35 7.17
N LYS A 285 -28.02 -12.46 5.82
CA LYS A 285 -28.53 -13.60 5.07
C LYS A 285 -27.95 -14.93 5.57
N ALA A 286 -26.64 -15.03 5.68
CA ALA A 286 -25.97 -16.26 6.17
C ALA A 286 -26.36 -16.59 7.61
N ARG A 287 -26.62 -15.57 8.47
CA ARG A 287 -27.12 -15.78 9.83
C ARG A 287 -28.56 -16.32 9.85
N ALA A 288 -29.42 -15.77 9.03
CA ALA A 288 -30.81 -16.21 8.90
C ALA A 288 -30.89 -17.67 8.41
N GLU A 289 -30.12 -18.03 7.42
CA GLU A 289 -30.02 -19.41 6.90
C GLU A 289 -29.54 -20.40 7.97
N ARG A 290 -28.53 -20.04 8.78
CA ARG A 290 -28.05 -20.88 9.88
C ARG A 290 -29.09 -21.08 11.00
N LEU A 291 -29.92 -20.07 11.25
CA LEU A 291 -30.99 -20.16 12.24
C LEU A 291 -32.15 -21.04 11.74
N SER A 292 -32.47 -21.00 10.44
CA SER A 292 -33.53 -21.82 9.84
C SER A 292 -33.15 -23.30 9.73
N THR A 293 -31.85 -23.61 9.61
CA THR A 293 -31.35 -24.98 9.47
C THR A 293 -30.98 -25.64 10.80
N ARG A 294 -31.16 -24.96 11.94
CA ARG A 294 -30.87 -25.53 13.26
C ARG A 294 -32.02 -26.45 13.67
N PRO A 295 -31.79 -27.76 13.83
CA PRO A 295 -32.82 -28.67 14.31
C PRO A 295 -33.29 -28.26 15.72
N ARG A 296 -34.60 -28.27 15.93
CA ARG A 296 -35.24 -28.01 17.24
C ARG A 296 -34.90 -29.14 18.23
#